data_7754034181f4e969900eb9c1c19c4a4c
#
_entry.id   7754034181f4e969900eb9c1c19c4a4c
#
_cell.length_a   1.000
_cell.length_b   1.000
_cell.length_c   1.000
_cell.angle_alpha   90.00
_cell.angle_beta   90.00
_cell.angle_gamma   90.00
#
_symmetry.space_group_name_H-M   'P 1'
#
loop_
_entity.id
_entity.type
_entity.pdbx_description
1 polymer ?
#
loop_
_entity_poly.entity_id
_entity_poly.type
_entity_poly.pdbx_seq_one_letter_code
_entity_poly.pdbx_strand_id
1 'polypeptide(L)'
;MTRLSQEVDALALDLAWSLWAELGVDGAVRRHDWQAIDLEPLIIFTAHLGGADSRLRASTIDWCIRHSRFASAYRLRNLADQASPVTRAAFGRYAATVRAHGKAPWPGVGDPLTLLHPARIGSPDLRRPSLVQLRLRALVGVSARAEVLKLMLAEPDRPQAASRLAEDAAYGKGGVAQALDMLTQAGIVQVQPDANRLLYRLSRPGELAQALQWLPSVFPDWWPIFKITEALTDYAHSVSGSASARAAAVQKLLQRIDEDLHRLGLADHVPQAIGPATVAEFEHWAVDFLAEQTGHTQGATAGREVAYVIHHLSFGGWLGTISVAGRQPRPLNSDQSHLDETTGTAELVHLMFQDVMGRGLRRASPRAPDDAVIQVISHEFAEELVRPMRAGQEATFTAEFVRRWYENRRQRFGATA
;
A
#
# COMPACT_ATOMS: atom_id res chain seq x y z
N MET A 1 -6.87 18.27 23.72
CA MET A 1 -6.35 17.70 22.45
C MET A 1 -5.70 18.82 21.66
N THR A 2 -4.50 18.60 21.14
CA THR A 2 -3.79 19.55 20.26
C THR A 2 -4.36 19.46 18.85
N ARG A 3 -4.13 20.48 18.02
CA ARG A 3 -4.49 20.42 16.58
C ARG A 3 -3.83 19.22 15.90
N LEU A 4 -2.56 18.97 16.19
CA LEU A 4 -1.82 17.82 15.65
C LEU A 4 -2.49 16.48 15.99
N SER A 5 -2.89 16.28 17.28
CA SER A 5 -3.54 15.03 17.68
C SER A 5 -4.88 14.80 16.98
N GLN A 6 -5.67 15.86 16.75
CA GLN A 6 -6.94 15.77 16.02
C GLN A 6 -6.71 15.38 14.55
N GLU A 7 -5.69 15.98 13.92
CA GLU A 7 -5.38 15.74 12.50
C GLU A 7 -4.81 14.33 12.27
N VAL A 8 -3.87 13.90 13.12
CA VAL A 8 -3.28 12.55 13.08
C VAL A 8 -4.35 11.48 13.34
N ASP A 9 -5.20 11.65 14.34
CA ASP A 9 -6.29 10.71 14.64
C ASP A 9 -7.29 10.60 13.48
N ALA A 10 -7.68 11.74 12.92
CA ALA A 10 -8.60 11.76 11.78
C ALA A 10 -8.02 11.01 10.57
N LEU A 11 -6.75 11.20 10.24
CA LEU A 11 -6.08 10.52 9.14
C LEU A 11 -5.89 9.01 9.42
N ALA A 12 -5.50 8.64 10.65
CA ALA A 12 -5.36 7.23 11.02
C ALA A 12 -6.70 6.47 10.96
N LEU A 13 -7.78 7.09 11.44
CA LEU A 13 -9.13 6.52 11.36
C LEU A 13 -9.63 6.45 9.91
N ASP A 14 -9.39 7.48 9.12
CA ASP A 14 -9.78 7.50 7.71
C ASP A 14 -9.05 6.43 6.90
N LEU A 15 -7.74 6.23 7.15
CA LEU A 15 -6.96 5.13 6.57
C LEU A 15 -7.59 3.77 6.91
N ALA A 16 -7.86 3.52 8.19
CA ALA A 16 -8.47 2.26 8.60
C ALA A 16 -9.84 2.05 7.93
N TRP A 17 -10.73 3.05 7.98
CA TRP A 17 -12.04 2.98 7.37
C TRP A 17 -12.01 2.72 5.87
N SER A 18 -11.12 3.41 5.13
CA SER A 18 -11.00 3.24 3.67
C SER A 18 -10.47 1.85 3.27
N LEU A 19 -9.53 1.30 4.02
CA LEU A 19 -9.04 -0.07 3.82
C LEU A 19 -10.13 -1.11 4.15
N TRP A 20 -10.89 -0.93 5.24
CA TRP A 20 -12.02 -1.81 5.56
C TRP A 20 -13.17 -1.70 4.56
N ALA A 21 -13.37 -0.53 3.94
CA ALA A 21 -14.36 -0.37 2.88
C ALA A 21 -14.04 -1.26 1.67
N GLU A 22 -12.75 -1.48 1.33
CA GLU A 22 -12.35 -2.43 0.29
C GLU A 22 -12.78 -3.86 0.64
N LEU A 23 -12.74 -4.23 1.91
CA LEU A 23 -13.17 -5.53 2.42
C LEU A 23 -14.71 -5.69 2.50
N GLY A 24 -15.47 -4.65 2.19
CA GLY A 24 -16.94 -4.66 2.21
C GLY A 24 -17.56 -4.22 3.54
N VAL A 25 -16.81 -3.53 4.41
CA VAL A 25 -17.36 -2.86 5.59
C VAL A 25 -17.94 -1.51 5.17
N ASP A 26 -19.23 -1.28 5.43
CA ASP A 26 -19.89 -0.03 5.09
C ASP A 26 -19.45 1.10 6.03
N GLY A 27 -19.30 2.30 5.48
CA GLY A 27 -19.05 3.50 6.28
C GLY A 27 -18.00 4.46 5.76
N ALA A 28 -17.27 4.08 4.73
CA ALA A 28 -16.31 4.94 4.06
C ALA A 28 -16.25 4.69 2.56
N VAL A 29 -15.60 5.62 1.86
CA VAL A 29 -15.35 5.50 0.42
C VAL A 29 -14.13 4.61 0.19
N ARG A 30 -14.23 3.70 -0.78
CA ARG A 30 -13.12 2.86 -1.24
C ARG A 30 -12.12 3.71 -2.00
N ARG A 31 -10.84 3.61 -1.65
CA ARG A 31 -9.77 4.41 -2.26
C ARG A 31 -8.47 3.65 -2.51
N HIS A 32 -8.45 2.35 -2.20
CA HIS A 32 -7.22 1.53 -2.25
C HIS A 32 -7.31 0.38 -3.27
N ASP A 33 -8.15 0.52 -4.29
CA ASP A 33 -8.36 -0.55 -5.29
C ASP A 33 -7.05 -0.99 -5.96
N TRP A 34 -6.10 -0.08 -6.06
CA TRP A 34 -4.79 -0.27 -6.66
C TRP A 34 -3.70 -0.80 -5.69
N GLN A 35 -3.98 -0.88 -4.39
CA GLN A 35 -3.04 -1.36 -3.37
C GLN A 35 -3.47 -2.71 -2.81
N ALA A 36 -2.54 -3.68 -2.73
CA ALA A 36 -2.80 -4.93 -2.03
C ALA A 36 -3.02 -4.67 -0.54
N ILE A 37 -4.16 -5.10 -0.01
CA ILE A 37 -4.42 -5.04 1.44
C ILE A 37 -3.77 -6.24 2.12
N ASP A 38 -3.19 -6.02 3.30
CA ASP A 38 -2.74 -7.07 4.20
C ASP A 38 -3.66 -7.14 5.43
N LEU A 39 -4.41 -8.23 5.53
CA LEU A 39 -5.53 -8.33 6.46
C LEU A 39 -5.09 -8.34 7.93
N GLU A 40 -4.07 -9.08 8.30
CA GLU A 40 -3.68 -9.24 9.70
C GLU A 40 -3.06 -7.96 10.29
N PRO A 41 -2.14 -7.27 9.62
CA PRO A 41 -1.70 -5.95 10.05
C PRO A 41 -2.87 -4.98 10.23
N LEU A 42 -3.83 -4.95 9.28
CA LEU A 42 -5.01 -4.08 9.36
C LEU A 42 -5.89 -4.40 10.57
N ILE A 43 -6.12 -5.68 10.89
CA ILE A 43 -6.87 -6.10 12.08
C ILE A 43 -6.20 -5.61 13.36
N ILE A 44 -4.88 -5.79 13.50
CA ILE A 44 -4.13 -5.38 14.69
C ILE A 44 -4.13 -3.85 14.83
N PHE A 45 -3.90 -3.13 13.75
CA PHE A 45 -3.98 -1.67 13.69
C PHE A 45 -5.36 -1.15 14.09
N THR A 46 -6.42 -1.75 13.57
CA THR A 46 -7.79 -1.39 13.91
C THR A 46 -8.11 -1.64 15.39
N ALA A 47 -7.57 -2.69 15.97
CA ALA A 47 -7.73 -2.96 17.39
C ALA A 47 -7.08 -1.86 18.25
N HIS A 48 -5.94 -1.32 17.84
CA HIS A 48 -5.29 -0.16 18.47
C HIS A 48 -6.19 1.09 18.40
N LEU A 49 -6.74 1.39 17.23
CA LEU A 49 -7.62 2.55 17.01
C LEU A 49 -9.02 2.42 17.64
N GLY A 50 -9.41 1.22 18.04
CA GLY A 50 -10.78 0.93 18.48
C GLY A 50 -11.24 1.67 19.73
N GLY A 51 -10.34 2.33 20.46
CA GLY A 51 -10.67 3.26 21.54
C GLY A 51 -11.24 4.60 21.04
N ALA A 52 -10.79 5.03 19.85
CA ALA A 52 -11.18 6.31 19.26
C ALA A 52 -12.51 6.21 18.47
N ASP A 53 -12.79 5.05 17.83
CA ASP A 53 -14.03 4.83 17.07
C ASP A 53 -14.67 3.48 17.40
N SER A 54 -15.75 3.53 18.21
CA SER A 54 -16.50 2.32 18.60
C SER A 54 -17.28 1.69 17.45
N ARG A 55 -17.66 2.47 16.43
CA ARG A 55 -18.37 1.99 15.25
C ARG A 55 -17.42 1.21 14.33
N LEU A 56 -16.22 1.73 14.08
CA LEU A 56 -15.17 1.03 13.35
C LEU A 56 -14.89 -0.31 14.01
N ARG A 57 -14.64 -0.29 15.32
CA ARG A 57 -14.36 -1.50 16.09
C ARG A 57 -15.48 -2.54 16.00
N ALA A 58 -16.72 -2.13 16.20
CA ALA A 58 -17.86 -3.06 16.14
C ALA A 58 -18.04 -3.66 14.74
N SER A 59 -17.96 -2.82 13.69
CA SER A 59 -18.10 -3.25 12.30
C SER A 59 -17.02 -4.24 11.90
N THR A 60 -15.77 -3.98 12.29
CA THR A 60 -14.63 -4.83 11.90
C THR A 60 -14.58 -6.13 12.70
N ILE A 61 -15.00 -6.12 13.96
CA ILE A 61 -15.19 -7.37 14.74
C ILE A 61 -16.26 -8.25 14.10
N ASP A 62 -17.40 -7.68 13.71
CA ASP A 62 -18.48 -8.44 13.05
C ASP A 62 -18.02 -9.00 11.70
N TRP A 63 -17.25 -8.23 10.92
CA TRP A 63 -16.61 -8.72 9.70
C TRP A 63 -15.69 -9.91 9.99
N CYS A 64 -14.84 -9.80 10.99
CA CYS A 64 -13.90 -10.86 11.39
C CYS A 64 -14.63 -12.12 11.89
N ILE A 65 -15.76 -11.99 12.58
CA ILE A 65 -16.58 -13.12 12.98
C ILE A 65 -17.13 -13.87 11.75
N ARG A 66 -17.69 -13.14 10.79
CA ARG A 66 -18.31 -13.72 9.57
C ARG A 66 -17.29 -14.25 8.56
N HIS A 67 -16.14 -13.61 8.46
CA HIS A 67 -15.13 -13.87 7.44
C HIS A 67 -13.79 -14.39 8.00
N SER A 68 -13.79 -14.94 9.21
CA SER A 68 -12.61 -15.47 9.90
C SER A 68 -11.81 -16.47 9.08
N ARG A 69 -12.44 -17.15 8.12
CA ARG A 69 -11.79 -18.09 7.20
C ARG A 69 -10.69 -17.46 6.33
N PHE A 70 -10.67 -16.13 6.20
CA PHE A 70 -9.63 -15.43 5.45
C PHE A 70 -8.45 -14.97 6.29
N ALA A 71 -8.56 -14.97 7.62
CA ALA A 71 -7.50 -14.51 8.49
C ALA A 71 -6.64 -15.67 9.03
N SER A 72 -5.32 -15.48 9.03
CA SER A 72 -4.37 -16.43 9.59
C SER A 72 -4.17 -16.19 11.09
N ALA A 73 -4.66 -17.09 11.92
CA ALA A 73 -4.42 -17.05 13.37
C ALA A 73 -2.92 -17.10 13.70
N TYR A 74 -2.14 -17.77 12.86
CA TYR A 74 -0.69 -17.87 13.02
C TYR A 74 -0.01 -16.52 12.77
N ARG A 75 -0.34 -15.82 11.66
CA ARG A 75 0.19 -14.49 11.37
C ARG A 75 -0.26 -13.47 12.41
N LEU A 76 -1.53 -13.50 12.82
CA LEU A 76 -2.04 -12.63 13.88
C LEU A 76 -1.22 -12.76 15.16
N ARG A 77 -0.84 -13.99 15.56
CA ARG A 77 0.03 -14.20 16.72
C ARG A 77 1.41 -13.59 16.50
N ASN A 78 2.06 -13.94 15.41
CA ASN A 78 3.43 -13.50 15.14
C ASN A 78 3.55 -11.98 15.02
N LEU A 79 2.58 -11.32 14.39
CA LEU A 79 2.56 -9.85 14.27
C LEU A 79 2.20 -9.19 15.62
N ALA A 80 1.24 -9.74 16.36
CA ALA A 80 0.90 -9.22 17.69
C ALA A 80 2.08 -9.31 18.67
N ASP A 81 2.93 -10.33 18.56
CA ASP A 81 4.14 -10.46 19.38
C ASP A 81 5.17 -9.36 19.08
N GLN A 82 5.14 -8.78 17.89
CA GLN A 82 5.98 -7.64 17.47
C GLN A 82 5.35 -6.27 17.77
N ALA A 83 4.05 -6.24 18.10
CA ALA A 83 3.33 -5.00 18.40
C ALA A 83 3.72 -4.42 19.77
N SER A 84 3.45 -3.13 19.96
CA SER A 84 3.61 -2.48 21.27
C SER A 84 2.77 -3.17 22.35
N PRO A 85 3.15 -3.09 23.63
CA PRO A 85 2.34 -3.66 24.71
C PRO A 85 0.90 -3.18 24.74
N VAL A 86 0.66 -1.91 24.37
CA VAL A 86 -0.69 -1.30 24.31
C VAL A 86 -1.49 -1.92 23.18
N THR A 87 -0.93 -1.97 21.97
CA THR A 87 -1.58 -2.57 20.79
C THR A 87 -1.81 -4.06 20.97
N ARG A 88 -0.84 -4.78 21.56
CA ARG A 88 -1.00 -6.20 21.89
C ARG A 88 -2.16 -6.45 22.85
N ALA A 89 -2.29 -5.62 23.90
CA ALA A 89 -3.41 -5.73 24.85
C ALA A 89 -4.76 -5.40 24.17
N ALA A 90 -4.82 -4.36 23.37
CA ALA A 90 -6.02 -4.00 22.60
C ALA A 90 -6.42 -5.11 21.62
N PHE A 91 -5.47 -5.66 20.86
CA PHE A 91 -5.69 -6.78 19.97
C PHE A 91 -6.10 -8.05 20.73
N GLY A 92 -5.51 -8.31 21.89
CA GLY A 92 -5.88 -9.44 22.74
C GLY A 92 -7.37 -9.46 23.08
N ARG A 93 -7.93 -8.32 23.49
CA ARG A 93 -9.37 -8.14 23.77
C ARG A 93 -10.23 -8.23 22.51
N TYR A 94 -9.78 -7.63 21.41
CA TYR A 94 -10.43 -7.72 20.10
C TYR A 94 -10.53 -9.19 19.63
N ALA A 95 -9.43 -9.92 19.65
CA ALA A 95 -9.36 -11.32 19.27
C ALA A 95 -10.17 -12.24 20.21
N ALA A 96 -10.19 -11.94 21.53
CA ALA A 96 -11.05 -12.63 22.48
C ALA A 96 -12.53 -12.46 22.14
N THR A 97 -12.93 -11.25 21.68
CA THR A 97 -14.30 -10.99 21.25
C THR A 97 -14.67 -11.77 19.99
N VAL A 98 -13.79 -11.78 18.97
CA VAL A 98 -13.99 -12.59 17.75
C VAL A 98 -14.12 -14.08 18.09
N ARG A 99 -13.28 -14.58 19.01
CA ARG A 99 -13.33 -15.99 19.46
C ARG A 99 -14.60 -16.31 20.24
N ALA A 100 -15.08 -15.40 21.09
CA ALA A 100 -16.27 -15.60 21.88
C ALA A 100 -17.56 -15.68 21.03
N HIS A 101 -17.60 -14.92 19.92
CA HIS A 101 -18.77 -14.82 19.05
C HIS A 101 -18.64 -15.58 17.73
N GLY A 102 -17.45 -16.11 17.43
CA GLY A 102 -17.13 -16.86 16.20
C GLY A 102 -16.56 -18.23 16.50
N LYS A 103 -16.12 -18.92 15.44
CA LYS A 103 -15.47 -20.25 15.53
C LYS A 103 -13.96 -20.19 15.31
N ALA A 104 -13.39 -19.00 15.17
CA ALA A 104 -11.99 -18.82 14.82
C ALA A 104 -11.08 -19.04 16.06
N PRO A 105 -9.99 -19.82 15.94
CA PRO A 105 -9.05 -20.04 17.03
C PRO A 105 -8.04 -18.90 17.15
N TRP A 106 -8.55 -17.66 17.25
CA TRP A 106 -7.69 -16.48 17.32
C TRP A 106 -6.95 -16.36 18.65
N PRO A 107 -5.74 -15.79 18.67
CA PRO A 107 -4.90 -15.67 19.86
C PRO A 107 -5.39 -14.54 20.78
N GLY A 108 -6.62 -14.65 21.29
CA GLY A 108 -7.22 -13.64 22.15
C GLY A 108 -6.82 -13.82 23.61
N VAL A 109 -6.47 -12.73 24.28
CA VAL A 109 -6.14 -12.64 25.70
C VAL A 109 -6.93 -11.48 26.32
N GLY A 110 -7.48 -11.68 27.51
CA GLY A 110 -8.29 -10.70 28.23
C GLY A 110 -9.79 -10.87 27.98
N ASP A 111 -10.58 -10.01 28.59
CA ASP A 111 -12.04 -10.07 28.54
C ASP A 111 -12.56 -9.59 27.17
N PRO A 112 -13.55 -10.30 26.60
CA PRO A 112 -14.23 -9.86 25.39
C PRO A 112 -14.83 -8.45 25.54
N LEU A 113 -14.80 -7.68 24.46
CA LEU A 113 -15.44 -6.37 24.40
C LEU A 113 -16.95 -6.52 24.26
N THR A 114 -17.71 -5.61 24.85
CA THR A 114 -19.15 -5.53 24.63
C THR A 114 -19.41 -4.98 23.23
N LEU A 115 -20.14 -5.73 22.40
CA LEU A 115 -20.57 -5.29 21.07
C LEU A 115 -21.88 -4.52 21.18
N LEU A 116 -21.89 -3.26 20.75
CA LEU A 116 -23.03 -2.38 20.94
C LEU A 116 -24.09 -2.46 19.84
N HIS A 117 -23.74 -2.82 18.60
CA HIS A 117 -24.69 -2.88 17.48
C HIS A 117 -24.19 -3.81 16.37
N PRO A 118 -25.09 -4.59 15.70
CA PRO A 118 -24.74 -5.31 14.48
C PRO A 118 -24.55 -4.30 13.34
N ALA A 119 -23.38 -4.32 12.71
CA ALA A 119 -23.10 -3.51 11.54
C ALA A 119 -23.69 -4.20 10.26
N ARG A 120 -24.06 -3.40 9.28
CA ARG A 120 -24.30 -3.92 7.93
C ARG A 120 -22.93 -4.21 7.30
N ILE A 121 -22.66 -5.48 7.03
CA ILE A 121 -21.40 -5.93 6.46
C ILE A 121 -21.70 -6.72 5.21
N GLY A 122 -21.12 -6.26 4.10
CA GLY A 122 -21.10 -6.99 2.85
C GLY A 122 -20.10 -8.14 2.85
N SER A 123 -20.19 -9.00 1.86
CA SER A 123 -19.14 -9.97 1.58
C SER A 123 -18.03 -9.30 0.78
N PRO A 124 -16.74 -9.64 1.02
CA PRO A 124 -15.63 -9.13 0.23
C PRO A 124 -15.78 -9.60 -1.23
N ASP A 125 -15.71 -8.68 -2.19
CA ASP A 125 -15.64 -9.02 -3.61
C ASP A 125 -14.18 -9.37 -3.97
N LEU A 126 -13.89 -10.66 -4.02
CA LEU A 126 -12.54 -11.16 -4.27
C LEU A 126 -11.99 -10.81 -5.67
N ARG A 127 -12.80 -10.28 -6.57
CA ARG A 127 -12.35 -9.81 -7.90
C ARG A 127 -11.66 -8.46 -7.82
N ARG A 128 -11.80 -7.71 -6.70
CA ARG A 128 -11.11 -6.43 -6.52
C ARG A 128 -9.59 -6.63 -6.45
N PRO A 129 -8.80 -5.81 -7.15
CA PRO A 129 -7.34 -5.89 -7.11
C PRO A 129 -6.78 -5.84 -5.69
N SER A 130 -7.27 -4.94 -4.86
CA SER A 130 -6.87 -4.76 -3.46
C SER A 130 -6.99 -6.04 -2.61
N LEU A 131 -7.87 -6.98 -3.00
CA LEU A 131 -8.12 -8.22 -2.27
C LEU A 131 -7.34 -9.44 -2.80
N VAL A 132 -6.22 -9.23 -3.49
CA VAL A 132 -5.37 -10.30 -4.03
C VAL A 132 -4.95 -11.31 -2.94
N GLN A 133 -4.67 -10.86 -1.71
CA GLN A 133 -4.33 -11.76 -0.60
C GLN A 133 -5.49 -12.73 -0.28
N LEU A 134 -6.70 -12.21 -0.17
CA LEU A 134 -7.89 -13.04 0.12
C LEU A 134 -8.18 -14.00 -1.02
N ARG A 135 -7.97 -13.56 -2.27
CA ARG A 135 -8.12 -14.39 -3.47
C ARG A 135 -7.11 -15.52 -3.51
N LEU A 136 -5.82 -15.26 -3.22
CA LEU A 136 -4.80 -16.29 -3.09
C LEU A 136 -5.14 -17.27 -1.97
N ARG A 137 -5.63 -16.78 -0.82
CA ARG A 137 -6.07 -17.63 0.29
C ARG A 137 -7.29 -18.49 -0.08
N ALA A 138 -8.21 -17.97 -0.88
CA ALA A 138 -9.33 -18.77 -1.40
C ALA A 138 -8.85 -19.88 -2.35
N LEU A 139 -7.78 -19.61 -3.11
CA LEU A 139 -7.23 -20.56 -4.10
C LEU A 139 -6.35 -21.64 -3.47
N VAL A 140 -5.37 -21.25 -2.62
CA VAL A 140 -4.34 -22.19 -2.08
C VAL A 140 -4.42 -22.38 -0.57
N GLY A 141 -5.47 -21.85 0.07
CA GLY A 141 -5.68 -21.91 1.52
C GLY A 141 -4.94 -20.84 2.31
N VAL A 142 -5.37 -20.62 3.55
CA VAL A 142 -4.75 -19.69 4.50
C VAL A 142 -3.48 -20.30 5.05
N SER A 143 -2.35 -20.04 4.43
CA SER A 143 -1.07 -20.68 4.73
C SER A 143 0.10 -19.83 4.23
N ALA A 144 1.33 -20.23 4.57
CA ALA A 144 2.55 -19.62 4.06
C ALA A 144 2.60 -19.58 2.51
N ARG A 145 1.95 -20.53 1.81
CA ARG A 145 1.92 -20.55 0.34
C ARG A 145 1.25 -19.31 -0.24
N ALA A 146 0.09 -18.90 0.32
CA ALA A 146 -0.62 -17.71 -0.15
C ALA A 146 0.23 -16.44 0.04
N GLU A 147 0.90 -16.32 1.19
CA GLU A 147 1.74 -15.15 1.48
C GLU A 147 3.01 -15.13 0.61
N VAL A 148 3.67 -16.27 0.45
CA VAL A 148 4.84 -16.39 -0.45
C VAL A 148 4.47 -15.99 -1.89
N LEU A 149 3.34 -16.49 -2.40
CA LEU A 149 2.86 -16.12 -3.73
C LEU A 149 2.54 -14.62 -3.82
N LYS A 150 1.91 -14.03 -2.80
CA LYS A 150 1.66 -12.58 -2.73
C LYS A 150 2.96 -11.77 -2.80
N LEU A 151 3.96 -12.15 -2.02
CA LEU A 151 5.27 -11.47 -1.99
C LEU A 151 6.02 -11.62 -3.30
N MET A 152 6.00 -12.79 -3.91
CA MET A 152 6.63 -13.01 -5.21
C MET A 152 5.91 -12.31 -6.36
N LEU A 153 4.59 -12.10 -6.27
CA LEU A 153 3.84 -11.29 -7.23
C LEU A 153 4.14 -9.80 -7.10
N ALA A 154 4.52 -9.33 -5.91
CA ALA A 154 4.96 -7.96 -5.70
C ALA A 154 6.30 -7.64 -6.40
N GLU A 155 7.20 -8.61 -6.47
CA GLU A 155 8.53 -8.48 -7.10
C GLU A 155 8.78 -9.71 -8.03
N PRO A 156 8.04 -9.85 -9.15
CA PRO A 156 7.99 -11.10 -9.91
C PRO A 156 9.32 -11.50 -10.55
N ASP A 157 10.14 -10.53 -10.91
CA ASP A 157 11.44 -10.74 -11.57
C ASP A 157 12.61 -10.85 -10.58
N ARG A 158 12.37 -10.58 -9.28
CA ARG A 158 13.41 -10.57 -8.26
C ARG A 158 13.51 -11.91 -7.54
N PRO A 159 14.67 -12.62 -7.63
CA PRO A 159 14.91 -13.80 -6.82
C PRO A 159 14.99 -13.43 -5.33
N GLN A 160 14.31 -14.18 -4.46
CA GLN A 160 14.20 -13.90 -3.03
C GLN A 160 14.68 -15.07 -2.18
N ALA A 161 15.37 -14.78 -1.06
CA ALA A 161 15.79 -15.79 -0.11
C ALA A 161 14.62 -16.24 0.77
N ALA A 162 14.59 -17.54 1.15
CA ALA A 162 13.55 -18.07 2.02
C ALA A 162 13.47 -17.36 3.39
N SER A 163 14.60 -16.87 3.91
CA SER A 163 14.63 -16.12 5.18
C SER A 163 13.90 -14.79 5.08
N ARG A 164 14.09 -14.05 3.97
CA ARG A 164 13.38 -12.79 3.71
C ARG A 164 11.88 -13.05 3.52
N LEU A 165 11.53 -14.03 2.72
CA LEU A 165 10.13 -14.42 2.53
C LEU A 165 9.45 -14.83 3.85
N ALA A 166 10.17 -15.48 4.77
CA ALA A 166 9.64 -15.85 6.06
C ALA A 166 9.36 -14.64 6.97
N GLU A 167 10.25 -13.67 6.95
CA GLU A 167 10.11 -12.42 7.68
C GLU A 167 8.93 -11.61 7.14
N ASP A 168 8.93 -11.33 5.82
CA ASP A 168 7.90 -10.52 5.16
C ASP A 168 6.51 -11.18 5.18
N ALA A 169 6.46 -12.52 5.12
CA ALA A 169 5.21 -13.28 5.28
C ALA A 169 4.70 -13.33 6.73
N ALA A 170 5.50 -12.94 7.71
CA ALA A 170 5.25 -13.15 9.14
C ALA A 170 4.95 -14.64 9.47
N TYR A 171 5.69 -15.57 8.82
CA TYR A 171 5.62 -17.01 9.06
C TYR A 171 6.97 -17.56 9.55
N GLY A 172 6.95 -18.66 10.26
CA GLY A 172 8.18 -19.35 10.67
C GLY A 172 8.94 -19.92 9.47
N LYS A 173 10.29 -19.89 9.54
CA LYS A 173 11.20 -20.36 8.46
C LYS A 173 10.85 -21.76 7.94
N GLY A 174 10.50 -22.70 8.84
CA GLY A 174 10.11 -24.06 8.44
C GLY A 174 8.82 -24.11 7.62
N GLY A 175 7.81 -23.30 7.95
CA GLY A 175 6.56 -23.22 7.21
C GLY A 175 6.76 -22.61 5.81
N VAL A 176 7.64 -21.61 5.69
CA VAL A 176 7.97 -21.01 4.39
C VAL A 176 8.83 -21.94 3.55
N ALA A 177 9.81 -22.63 4.15
CA ALA A 177 10.60 -23.63 3.44
C ALA A 177 9.73 -24.75 2.85
N GLN A 178 8.77 -25.28 3.65
CA GLN A 178 7.82 -26.27 3.17
C GLN A 178 6.92 -25.73 2.05
N ALA A 179 6.46 -24.45 2.17
CA ALA A 179 5.66 -23.82 1.12
C ALA A 179 6.44 -23.68 -0.18
N LEU A 180 7.70 -23.23 -0.12
CA LEU A 180 8.59 -23.10 -1.27
C LEU A 180 8.88 -24.45 -1.94
N ASP A 181 9.12 -25.49 -1.13
CA ASP A 181 9.35 -26.84 -1.62
C ASP A 181 8.14 -27.36 -2.42
N MET A 182 6.93 -27.23 -1.85
CA MET A 182 5.69 -27.62 -2.53
C MET A 182 5.44 -26.81 -3.81
N LEU A 183 5.69 -25.49 -3.78
CA LEU A 183 5.51 -24.63 -4.95
C LEU A 183 6.56 -24.94 -6.05
N THR A 184 7.76 -25.34 -5.67
CA THR A 184 8.80 -25.79 -6.59
C THR A 184 8.43 -27.12 -7.23
N GLN A 185 7.98 -28.10 -6.44
CA GLN A 185 7.49 -29.39 -6.95
C GLN A 185 6.31 -29.22 -7.90
N ALA A 186 5.44 -28.23 -7.66
CA ALA A 186 4.33 -27.87 -8.55
C ALA A 186 4.75 -27.09 -9.80
N GLY A 187 6.04 -26.73 -9.95
CA GLY A 187 6.55 -25.95 -11.09
C GLY A 187 6.15 -24.47 -11.08
N ILE A 188 5.56 -23.98 -9.97
CA ILE A 188 5.15 -22.58 -9.82
C ILE A 188 6.33 -21.69 -9.45
N VAL A 189 7.25 -22.23 -8.64
CA VAL A 189 8.47 -21.56 -8.21
C VAL A 189 9.67 -22.29 -8.74
N GLN A 190 10.69 -21.58 -9.16
CA GLN A 190 11.99 -22.11 -9.52
C GLN A 190 13.05 -21.69 -8.52
N VAL A 191 14.03 -22.58 -8.31
CA VAL A 191 15.14 -22.39 -7.39
C VAL A 191 16.39 -22.02 -8.20
N GLN A 192 17.11 -21.01 -7.76
CA GLN A 192 18.38 -20.60 -8.33
C GLN A 192 19.44 -20.61 -7.22
N PRO A 193 20.50 -21.40 -7.35
CA PRO A 193 21.65 -21.35 -6.45
C PRO A 193 22.37 -20.00 -6.57
N ASP A 194 22.68 -19.37 -5.42
CA ASP A 194 23.49 -18.16 -5.33
C ASP A 194 24.52 -18.33 -4.21
N ALA A 195 25.74 -18.68 -4.58
CA ALA A 195 26.81 -19.06 -3.65
C ALA A 195 26.33 -20.13 -2.65
N ASN A 196 26.22 -19.78 -1.37
CA ASN A 196 25.77 -20.70 -0.30
C ASN A 196 24.28 -20.57 0.03
N ARG A 197 23.48 -19.91 -0.84
CA ARG A 197 22.06 -19.66 -0.62
C ARG A 197 21.24 -20.17 -1.79
N LEU A 198 19.98 -20.47 -1.48
CA LEU A 198 18.97 -20.73 -2.50
C LEU A 198 18.07 -19.48 -2.60
N LEU A 199 17.93 -19.01 -3.82
CA LEU A 199 17.00 -17.96 -4.18
C LEU A 199 15.81 -18.54 -4.93
N TYR A 200 14.64 -18.00 -4.72
CA TYR A 200 13.38 -18.47 -5.25
C TYR A 200 12.70 -17.37 -6.05
N ARG A 201 12.14 -17.71 -7.19
CA ARG A 201 11.31 -16.79 -8.00
C ARG A 201 10.16 -17.52 -8.66
N LEU A 202 9.15 -16.81 -9.13
CA LEU A 202 8.07 -17.40 -9.93
C LEU A 202 8.64 -17.94 -11.24
N SER A 203 8.21 -19.16 -11.63
CA SER A 203 8.63 -19.78 -12.90
C SER A 203 7.99 -19.06 -14.10
N ARG A 204 6.71 -18.69 -13.95
CA ARG A 204 5.90 -18.07 -15.00
C ARG A 204 4.98 -17.02 -14.36
N PRO A 205 5.52 -15.85 -13.97
CA PRO A 205 4.75 -14.84 -13.28
C PRO A 205 3.54 -14.35 -14.09
N GLY A 206 3.67 -14.23 -15.42
CA GLY A 206 2.58 -13.81 -16.29
C GLY A 206 1.40 -14.76 -16.32
N GLU A 207 1.64 -16.08 -16.35
CA GLU A 207 0.55 -17.07 -16.33
C GLU A 207 -0.20 -17.02 -14.98
N LEU A 208 0.52 -16.86 -13.88
CA LEU A 208 -0.10 -16.72 -12.56
C LEU A 208 -0.90 -15.42 -12.46
N ALA A 209 -0.35 -14.31 -12.95
CA ALA A 209 -1.03 -13.02 -12.98
C ALA A 209 -2.32 -13.09 -13.82
N GLN A 210 -2.24 -13.72 -15.00
CA GLN A 210 -3.40 -13.91 -15.88
C GLN A 210 -4.47 -14.80 -15.23
N ALA A 211 -4.07 -15.87 -14.53
CA ALA A 211 -5.01 -16.75 -13.82
C ALA A 211 -5.69 -16.04 -12.64
N LEU A 212 -4.98 -15.16 -11.96
CA LEU A 212 -5.52 -14.39 -10.85
C LEU A 212 -6.39 -13.23 -11.32
N GLN A 213 -6.18 -12.68 -12.50
CA GLN A 213 -6.84 -11.47 -13.00
C GLN A 213 -6.72 -10.29 -12.00
N TRP A 214 -7.07 -9.09 -12.36
CA TRP A 214 -7.19 -7.92 -11.48
C TRP A 214 -6.14 -7.87 -10.35
N LEU A 215 -4.85 -7.81 -10.67
CA LEU A 215 -3.81 -7.61 -9.69
C LEU A 215 -3.70 -6.13 -9.29
N PRO A 216 -3.34 -5.83 -8.03
CA PRO A 216 -3.02 -4.47 -7.63
C PRO A 216 -1.71 -4.04 -8.27
N SER A 217 -1.56 -2.74 -8.50
CA SER A 217 -0.31 -2.17 -9.02
C SER A 217 0.75 -1.96 -7.95
N VAL A 218 0.36 -1.90 -6.67
CA VAL A 218 1.29 -1.72 -5.55
C VAL A 218 0.98 -2.72 -4.44
N PHE A 219 2.03 -3.24 -3.81
CA PHE A 219 1.98 -4.14 -2.66
C PHE A 219 2.64 -3.47 -1.45
N PRO A 220 1.94 -2.59 -0.71
CA PRO A 220 2.53 -1.91 0.42
C PRO A 220 2.92 -2.88 1.53
N ASP A 221 4.01 -2.58 2.21
CA ASP A 221 4.31 -3.22 3.48
C ASP A 221 3.52 -2.53 4.59
N TRP A 222 2.29 -3.00 4.80
CA TRP A 222 1.36 -2.38 5.76
C TRP A 222 1.81 -2.48 7.21
N TRP A 223 2.62 -3.49 7.56
CA TRP A 223 3.03 -3.66 8.95
C TRP A 223 3.87 -2.49 9.47
N PRO A 224 5.00 -2.11 8.85
CA PRO A 224 5.75 -0.92 9.26
C PRO A 224 4.94 0.38 9.10
N ILE A 225 4.09 0.52 8.07
CA ILE A 225 3.21 1.70 7.91
C ILE A 225 2.32 1.87 9.15
N PHE A 226 1.66 0.80 9.61
CA PHE A 226 0.80 0.87 10.79
C PHE A 226 1.58 1.09 12.08
N LYS A 227 2.78 0.52 12.23
CA LYS A 227 3.64 0.80 13.40
C LYS A 227 4.09 2.26 13.47
N ILE A 228 4.45 2.85 12.32
CA ILE A 228 4.77 4.28 12.24
C ILE A 228 3.52 5.11 12.58
N THR A 229 2.36 4.78 12.01
CA THR A 229 1.09 5.48 12.28
C THR A 229 0.75 5.44 13.78
N GLU A 230 0.86 4.26 14.41
CA GLU A 230 0.69 4.10 15.87
C GLU A 230 1.65 4.99 16.66
N ALA A 231 2.93 5.00 16.28
CA ALA A 231 3.93 5.81 16.95
C ALA A 231 3.68 7.32 16.81
N LEU A 232 3.20 7.76 15.65
CA LEU A 232 2.80 9.16 15.40
C LEU A 232 1.57 9.54 16.21
N THR A 233 0.58 8.65 16.35
CA THR A 233 -0.61 8.84 17.19
C THR A 233 -0.20 8.97 18.67
N ASP A 234 0.63 8.05 19.17
CA ASP A 234 1.16 8.10 20.55
C ASP A 234 1.89 9.43 20.82
N TYR A 235 2.75 9.86 19.89
CA TYR A 235 3.46 11.12 19.97
C TYR A 235 2.49 12.29 20.05
N ALA A 236 1.55 12.40 19.13
CA ALA A 236 0.60 13.50 19.05
C ALA A 236 -0.26 13.65 20.31
N HIS A 237 -0.54 12.54 21.00
CA HIS A 237 -1.28 12.53 22.26
C HIS A 237 -0.39 12.81 23.49
N SER A 238 0.87 12.40 23.48
CA SER A 238 1.78 12.57 24.62
C SER A 238 2.52 13.90 24.64
N VAL A 239 2.58 14.56 23.48
CA VAL A 239 3.41 15.77 23.33
C VAL A 239 2.78 16.98 24.04
N SER A 240 3.51 17.47 25.03
CA SER A 240 3.19 18.70 25.77
C SER A 240 4.48 19.35 26.27
N GLY A 241 4.45 20.64 26.58
CA GLY A 241 5.56 21.33 27.18
C GLY A 241 6.42 22.17 26.20
N SER A 242 7.69 22.43 26.58
CA SER A 242 8.59 23.30 25.82
C SER A 242 9.01 22.72 24.48
N ALA A 243 9.47 23.58 23.56
CA ALA A 243 9.99 23.15 22.27
C ALA A 243 11.14 22.13 22.39
N SER A 244 11.99 22.25 23.41
CA SER A 244 13.07 21.29 23.71
C SER A 244 12.53 19.92 24.14
N ALA A 245 11.47 19.89 24.97
CA ALA A 245 10.81 18.65 25.37
C ALA A 245 10.15 17.95 24.17
N ARG A 246 9.53 18.73 23.29
CA ARG A 246 8.96 18.21 22.03
C ARG A 246 10.04 17.63 21.12
N ALA A 247 11.18 18.31 20.94
CA ALA A 247 12.29 17.82 20.17
C ALA A 247 12.84 16.50 20.71
N ALA A 248 13.00 16.38 22.04
CA ALA A 248 13.42 15.12 22.68
C ALA A 248 12.41 13.98 22.45
N ALA A 249 11.10 14.28 22.49
CA ALA A 249 10.05 13.31 22.21
C ALA A 249 10.10 12.81 20.74
N VAL A 250 10.35 13.72 19.78
CA VAL A 250 10.52 13.36 18.36
C VAL A 250 11.75 12.47 18.17
N GLN A 251 12.88 12.80 18.79
CA GLN A 251 14.09 11.98 18.71
C GLN A 251 13.85 10.55 19.23
N LYS A 252 13.17 10.43 20.37
CA LYS A 252 12.81 9.12 20.93
C LYS A 252 11.86 8.34 20.00
N LEU A 253 10.90 9.03 19.37
CA LEU A 253 10.00 8.43 18.41
C LEU A 253 10.77 7.92 17.19
N LEU A 254 11.65 8.74 16.60
CA LEU A 254 12.46 8.35 15.44
C LEU A 254 13.33 7.13 15.73
N GLN A 255 13.95 7.05 16.91
CA GLN A 255 14.68 5.85 17.34
C GLN A 255 13.78 4.62 17.42
N ARG A 256 12.51 4.77 17.81
CA ARG A 256 11.54 3.67 17.90
C ARG A 256 11.13 3.15 16.52
N ILE A 257 11.03 4.01 15.52
CA ILE A 257 10.53 3.66 14.18
C ILE A 257 11.65 3.57 13.11
N ASP A 258 12.91 3.67 13.50
CA ASP A 258 14.06 3.71 12.60
C ASP A 258 14.10 2.51 11.65
N GLU A 259 13.95 1.29 12.17
CA GLU A 259 13.92 0.06 11.39
C GLU A 259 12.75 0.06 10.38
N ASP A 260 11.58 0.56 10.79
CA ASP A 260 10.40 0.64 9.93
C ASP A 260 10.58 1.68 8.82
N LEU A 261 11.22 2.81 9.11
CA LEU A 261 11.56 3.82 8.11
C LEU A 261 12.57 3.28 7.09
N HIS A 262 13.59 2.58 7.53
CA HIS A 262 14.57 1.94 6.64
C HIS A 262 13.91 0.87 5.77
N ARG A 263 13.02 0.06 6.33
CA ARG A 263 12.28 -0.98 5.63
C ARG A 263 11.38 -0.41 4.52
N LEU A 264 10.82 0.77 4.73
CA LEU A 264 10.01 1.48 3.74
C LEU A 264 10.84 2.37 2.79
N GLY A 265 12.16 2.50 2.99
CA GLY A 265 13.02 3.40 2.22
C GLY A 265 12.75 4.88 2.52
N LEU A 266 12.21 5.20 3.69
CA LEU A 266 11.83 6.55 4.10
C LEU A 266 12.82 7.23 5.05
N ALA A 267 13.88 6.54 5.46
CA ALA A 267 14.83 7.06 6.45
C ALA A 267 15.44 8.40 6.04
N ASP A 268 15.77 8.60 4.76
CA ASP A 268 16.37 9.84 4.25
C ASP A 268 15.34 10.97 4.02
N HIS A 269 14.05 10.67 4.13
CA HIS A 269 12.95 11.62 3.89
C HIS A 269 12.40 12.26 5.17
N VAL A 270 12.82 11.76 6.32
CA VAL A 270 12.48 12.35 7.61
C VAL A 270 13.51 13.41 7.97
N PRO A 271 13.13 14.54 8.59
CA PRO A 271 14.08 15.54 9.06
C PRO A 271 15.17 14.92 9.93
N GLN A 272 16.44 14.99 9.50
CA GLN A 272 17.57 14.29 10.14
C GLN A 272 18.03 14.95 11.44
N ALA A 273 17.99 16.28 11.50
CA ALA A 273 18.43 17.04 12.66
C ALA A 273 17.22 17.58 13.44
N ILE A 274 16.79 16.86 14.46
CA ILE A 274 15.67 17.28 15.29
C ILE A 274 16.16 18.19 16.43
N GLY A 275 15.81 19.46 16.30
CA GLY A 275 15.96 20.48 17.33
C GLY A 275 14.65 21.26 17.54
N PRO A 276 14.61 22.21 18.49
CA PRO A 276 13.39 22.99 18.72
C PRO A 276 12.84 23.72 17.48
N ALA A 277 13.71 24.10 16.53
CA ALA A 277 13.32 24.78 15.30
C ALA A 277 12.74 23.84 14.25
N THR A 278 13.09 22.56 14.26
CA THR A 278 12.70 21.58 13.24
C THR A 278 11.54 20.66 13.65
N VAL A 279 11.02 20.81 14.88
CA VAL A 279 9.84 20.04 15.34
C VAL A 279 8.65 20.24 14.42
N ALA A 280 8.41 21.48 13.95
CA ALA A 280 7.29 21.79 13.07
C ALA A 280 7.43 21.10 11.69
N GLU A 281 8.65 20.98 11.17
CA GLU A 281 8.92 20.25 9.92
C GLU A 281 8.61 18.76 10.08
N PHE A 282 9.01 18.18 11.21
CA PHE A 282 8.68 16.78 11.52
C PHE A 282 7.17 16.57 11.65
N GLU A 283 6.46 17.45 12.36
CA GLU A 283 5.01 17.35 12.52
C GLU A 283 4.28 17.50 11.19
N HIS A 284 4.79 18.34 10.30
CA HIS A 284 4.26 18.46 8.95
C HIS A 284 4.53 17.20 8.12
N TRP A 285 5.75 16.66 8.17
CA TRP A 285 6.08 15.37 7.55
C TRP A 285 5.16 14.25 8.04
N ALA A 286 4.87 14.20 9.36
CA ALA A 286 4.02 13.18 9.95
C ALA A 286 2.58 13.23 9.39
N VAL A 287 2.02 14.44 9.26
CA VAL A 287 0.69 14.64 8.65
C VAL A 287 0.70 14.27 7.17
N ASP A 288 1.72 14.70 6.42
CA ASP A 288 1.88 14.38 5.01
C ASP A 288 2.01 12.86 4.78
N PHE A 289 2.81 12.17 5.59
CA PHE A 289 2.95 10.72 5.55
C PHE A 289 1.60 10.02 5.71
N LEU A 290 0.82 10.41 6.73
CA LEU A 290 -0.50 9.81 6.97
C LEU A 290 -1.50 10.16 5.86
N ALA A 291 -1.54 11.41 5.42
CA ALA A 291 -2.44 11.86 4.36
C ALA A 291 -2.19 11.09 3.06
N GLU A 292 -0.92 10.76 2.77
CA GLU A 292 -0.57 9.94 1.62
C GLU A 292 -1.15 8.52 1.71
N GLN A 293 -1.07 7.90 2.90
CA GLN A 293 -1.61 6.55 3.08
C GLN A 293 -3.13 6.48 2.90
N THR A 294 -3.86 7.57 3.18
CA THR A 294 -5.32 7.61 3.01
C THR A 294 -5.80 7.72 1.57
N GLY A 295 -4.92 7.96 0.62
CA GLY A 295 -5.27 8.17 -0.79
C GLY A 295 -5.94 9.52 -1.09
N HIS A 296 -5.94 10.47 -0.14
CA HIS A 296 -6.49 11.81 -0.33
C HIS A 296 -5.61 12.78 -1.12
N THR A 297 -4.33 12.48 -1.30
CA THR A 297 -3.35 13.38 -1.91
C THR A 297 -3.51 13.48 -3.43
N GLN A 298 -4.53 14.15 -3.90
CA GLN A 298 -4.63 14.57 -5.31
C GLN A 298 -4.17 16.03 -5.57
N GLY A 299 -3.67 16.76 -4.56
CA GLY A 299 -3.45 18.19 -4.71
C GLY A 299 -2.11 18.77 -4.24
N ALA A 300 -1.28 18.05 -3.51
CA ALA A 300 -0.13 18.63 -2.80
C ALA A 300 1.24 18.37 -3.46
N THR A 301 1.33 18.35 -4.79
CA THR A 301 2.61 18.15 -5.51
C THR A 301 3.30 19.45 -5.94
N ALA A 302 2.77 20.61 -5.58
CA ALA A 302 3.41 21.88 -5.90
C ALA A 302 4.71 22.06 -5.10
N GLY A 303 5.85 21.97 -5.78
CA GLY A 303 7.18 22.23 -5.23
C GLY A 303 8.04 21.00 -4.92
N ARG A 304 7.56 19.76 -5.11
CA ARG A 304 8.36 18.53 -4.96
C ARG A 304 8.73 17.95 -6.33
N GLU A 305 9.87 17.28 -6.39
CA GLU A 305 10.28 16.55 -7.59
C GLU A 305 9.32 15.37 -7.81
N VAL A 306 8.59 15.40 -8.91
CA VAL A 306 7.65 14.37 -9.32
C VAL A 306 8.25 13.60 -10.50
N ALA A 307 8.33 12.30 -10.37
CA ALA A 307 8.73 11.40 -11.44
C ALA A 307 7.62 10.40 -11.77
N TYR A 308 7.49 10.08 -13.03
CA TYR A 308 6.58 9.07 -13.54
C TYR A 308 7.40 7.86 -13.97
N VAL A 309 7.08 6.70 -13.43
CA VAL A 309 7.75 5.45 -13.80
C VAL A 309 6.76 4.62 -14.61
N ILE A 310 7.13 4.29 -15.82
CA ILE A 310 6.34 3.44 -16.71
C ILE A 310 7.06 2.10 -16.83
N HIS A 311 6.35 1.03 -16.51
CA HIS A 311 6.84 -0.33 -16.56
C HIS A 311 6.17 -1.07 -17.72
N HIS A 312 6.96 -1.67 -18.58
CA HIS A 312 6.49 -2.71 -19.47
C HIS A 312 6.62 -4.05 -18.74
N LEU A 313 5.49 -4.62 -18.34
CA LEU A 313 5.49 -5.80 -17.49
C LEU A 313 5.99 -7.03 -18.24
N SER A 314 6.73 -7.89 -17.56
CA SER A 314 7.32 -9.10 -18.17
C SER A 314 6.28 -10.12 -18.68
N PHE A 315 5.03 -10.00 -18.19
CA PHE A 315 3.90 -10.84 -18.60
C PHE A 315 2.95 -10.13 -19.58
N GLY A 316 3.39 -9.03 -20.18
CA GLY A 316 2.61 -8.19 -21.07
C GLY A 316 1.78 -7.14 -20.33
N GLY A 317 1.45 -6.06 -21.04
CA GLY A 317 0.74 -4.91 -20.49
C GLY A 317 1.65 -3.88 -19.83
N TRP A 318 1.04 -2.78 -19.40
CA TRP A 318 1.73 -1.58 -18.96
C TRP A 318 1.23 -1.11 -17.60
N LEU A 319 2.14 -0.63 -16.78
CA LEU A 319 1.87 -0.04 -15.48
C LEU A 319 2.56 1.31 -15.37
N GLY A 320 1.82 2.33 -15.01
CA GLY A 320 2.38 3.65 -14.69
C GLY A 320 2.25 3.95 -13.21
N THR A 321 3.32 4.49 -12.62
CA THR A 321 3.32 4.96 -11.24
C THR A 321 3.83 6.40 -11.16
N ILE A 322 3.30 7.15 -10.20
CA ILE A 322 3.78 8.49 -9.83
C ILE A 322 4.63 8.32 -8.58
N SER A 323 5.89 8.72 -8.69
CA SER A 323 6.83 8.80 -7.59
C SER A 323 7.05 10.26 -7.21
N VAL A 324 6.87 10.59 -5.96
CA VAL A 324 7.13 11.93 -5.40
C VAL A 324 8.19 11.78 -4.34
N ALA A 325 9.20 12.63 -4.33
CA ALA A 325 10.27 12.57 -3.34
C ALA A 325 9.70 12.55 -1.91
N GLY A 326 10.07 11.52 -1.14
CA GLY A 326 9.55 11.29 0.21
C GLY A 326 8.18 10.64 0.30
N ARG A 327 7.67 10.04 -0.78
CA ARG A 327 6.36 9.38 -0.81
C ARG A 327 6.43 8.00 -1.44
N GLN A 328 5.50 7.13 -1.07
CA GLN A 328 5.35 5.85 -1.77
C GLN A 328 4.81 6.07 -3.19
N PRO A 329 5.32 5.32 -4.18
CA PRO A 329 4.79 5.36 -5.54
C PRO A 329 3.30 5.03 -5.56
N ARG A 330 2.52 5.78 -6.31
CA ARG A 330 1.08 5.53 -6.54
C ARG A 330 0.83 5.26 -8.03
N PRO A 331 -0.17 4.47 -8.40
CA PRO A 331 -0.47 4.24 -9.80
C PRO A 331 -0.93 5.53 -10.49
N LEU A 332 -0.57 5.64 -11.74
CA LEU A 332 -0.99 6.74 -12.60
C LEU A 332 -2.48 6.62 -12.96
N ASN A 333 -2.98 5.38 -13.08
CA ASN A 333 -4.39 5.08 -13.32
C ASN A 333 -5.02 4.40 -12.10
N SER A 334 -6.00 5.04 -11.46
CA SER A 334 -6.69 4.51 -10.28
C SER A 334 -7.71 3.43 -10.59
N ASP A 335 -8.16 3.31 -11.84
CA ASP A 335 -9.25 2.41 -12.22
C ASP A 335 -8.77 1.03 -12.70
N GLN A 336 -7.49 0.91 -13.08
CA GLN A 336 -6.93 -0.34 -13.61
C GLN A 336 -5.53 -0.59 -13.05
N SER A 337 -5.28 -1.81 -12.64
CA SER A 337 -3.97 -2.22 -12.10
C SER A 337 -2.88 -2.32 -13.17
N HIS A 338 -3.25 -2.65 -14.41
CA HIS A 338 -2.40 -2.62 -15.59
C HIS A 338 -3.27 -2.44 -16.84
N LEU A 339 -2.68 -1.91 -17.89
CA LEU A 339 -3.34 -1.69 -19.16
C LEU A 339 -2.82 -2.70 -20.20
N ASP A 340 -3.65 -3.02 -21.18
CA ASP A 340 -3.30 -3.99 -22.23
C ASP A 340 -2.12 -3.50 -23.13
N GLU A 341 -1.55 -4.43 -23.90
CA GLU A 341 -0.39 -4.12 -24.75
C GLU A 341 -0.69 -3.15 -25.90
N THR A 342 -1.95 -3.06 -26.33
CA THR A 342 -2.31 -2.33 -27.53
C THR A 342 -2.66 -0.87 -27.28
N THR A 343 -3.42 -0.60 -26.22
CA THR A 343 -3.93 0.75 -25.89
C THR A 343 -3.28 1.34 -24.65
N GLY A 344 -2.71 0.49 -23.81
CA GLY A 344 -2.24 0.87 -22.47
C GLY A 344 -1.16 1.93 -22.46
N THR A 345 -0.22 1.92 -23.40
CA THR A 345 0.84 2.95 -23.47
C THR A 345 0.25 4.34 -23.71
N ALA A 346 -0.66 4.46 -24.66
CA ALA A 346 -1.25 5.76 -25.01
C ALA A 346 -2.09 6.31 -23.84
N GLU A 347 -2.84 5.44 -23.16
CA GLU A 347 -3.66 5.84 -22.01
C GLU A 347 -2.78 6.25 -20.81
N LEU A 348 -1.74 5.49 -20.45
CA LEU A 348 -0.83 5.85 -19.37
C LEU A 348 -0.11 7.17 -19.62
N VAL A 349 0.42 7.35 -20.81
CA VAL A 349 1.12 8.59 -21.17
C VAL A 349 0.16 9.77 -21.17
N HIS A 350 -1.07 9.58 -21.65
CA HIS A 350 -2.09 10.63 -21.60
C HIS A 350 -2.42 11.04 -20.15
N LEU A 351 -2.59 10.08 -19.24
CA LEU A 351 -2.81 10.36 -17.82
C LEU A 351 -1.61 11.08 -17.18
N MET A 352 -0.39 10.69 -17.52
CA MET A 352 0.83 11.39 -17.09
C MET A 352 0.83 12.86 -17.53
N PHE A 353 0.49 13.13 -18.77
CA PHE A 353 0.39 14.50 -19.27
C PHE A 353 -0.71 15.31 -18.59
N GLN A 354 -1.87 14.72 -18.34
CA GLN A 354 -2.95 15.37 -17.59
C GLN A 354 -2.54 15.73 -16.16
N ASP A 355 -1.85 14.83 -15.46
CA ASP A 355 -1.35 15.10 -14.11
C ASP A 355 -0.32 16.22 -14.09
N VAL A 356 0.68 16.17 -14.99
CA VAL A 356 1.71 17.23 -15.14
C VAL A 356 1.11 18.60 -15.42
N MET A 357 0.00 18.65 -16.19
CA MET A 357 -0.70 19.90 -16.53
C MET A 357 -1.69 20.36 -15.45
N GLY A 358 -1.74 19.67 -14.28
CA GLY A 358 -2.59 20.06 -13.17
C GLY A 358 -4.09 19.82 -13.39
N ARG A 359 -4.46 18.95 -14.35
CA ARG A 359 -5.86 18.68 -14.72
C ARG A 359 -6.47 17.52 -13.93
N GLY A 360 -5.69 16.86 -13.07
CA GLY A 360 -6.08 15.67 -12.32
C GLY A 360 -6.24 14.42 -13.18
N LEU A 361 -6.20 13.25 -12.55
CA LEU A 361 -6.32 11.95 -13.22
C LEU A 361 -7.80 11.65 -13.56
N ARG A 362 -8.40 12.38 -14.48
CA ARG A 362 -9.78 12.14 -14.96
C ARG A 362 -9.73 11.60 -16.38
N ARG A 363 -10.62 10.68 -16.71
CA ARG A 363 -10.84 10.28 -18.11
C ARG A 363 -11.16 11.51 -18.94
N ALA A 364 -10.44 11.65 -20.07
CA ALA A 364 -10.61 12.75 -21.00
C ALA A 364 -12.08 12.98 -21.31
N SER A 365 -12.54 14.21 -21.12
CA SER A 365 -13.82 14.66 -21.66
C SER A 365 -13.59 15.11 -23.09
N PRO A 366 -14.26 14.58 -24.10
CA PRO A 366 -13.98 14.84 -25.53
C PRO A 366 -14.23 16.29 -26.00
N ARG A 367 -14.50 17.24 -25.10
CA ARG A 367 -15.02 18.56 -25.45
C ARG A 367 -14.16 19.77 -25.15
N ALA A 368 -12.94 19.61 -24.61
CA ALA A 368 -12.04 20.74 -24.38
C ALA A 368 -10.99 20.80 -25.52
N PRO A 369 -10.82 21.94 -26.24
CA PRO A 369 -9.83 22.06 -27.31
C PRO A 369 -8.40 21.71 -26.90
N ASP A 370 -8.04 22.00 -25.65
CA ASP A 370 -6.73 21.70 -25.11
C ASP A 370 -6.50 20.19 -24.85
N ASP A 371 -7.56 19.41 -24.65
CA ASP A 371 -7.43 17.96 -24.43
C ASP A 371 -7.04 17.23 -25.73
N ALA A 372 -7.49 17.74 -26.87
CA ALA A 372 -7.09 17.21 -28.18
C ALA A 372 -5.58 17.41 -28.43
N VAL A 373 -5.03 18.54 -28.04
CA VAL A 373 -3.57 18.81 -28.18
C VAL A 373 -2.77 17.91 -27.23
N ILE A 374 -3.21 17.76 -25.99
CA ILE A 374 -2.58 16.84 -25.03
C ILE A 374 -2.64 15.40 -25.57
N GLN A 375 -3.75 14.99 -26.14
CA GLN A 375 -3.92 13.65 -26.69
C GLN A 375 -2.94 13.37 -27.85
N VAL A 376 -2.76 14.30 -28.76
CA VAL A 376 -1.81 14.15 -29.89
C VAL A 376 -0.37 14.11 -29.37
N ILE A 377 0.02 15.05 -28.51
CA ILE A 377 1.38 15.13 -27.98
C ILE A 377 1.72 13.91 -27.08
N SER A 378 0.77 13.45 -26.27
CA SER A 378 0.95 12.25 -25.46
C SER A 378 1.08 10.98 -26.31
N HIS A 379 0.36 10.93 -27.44
CA HIS A 379 0.51 9.83 -28.40
C HIS A 379 1.91 9.80 -29.02
N GLU A 380 2.43 10.94 -29.46
CA GLU A 380 3.81 11.04 -29.98
C GLU A 380 4.84 10.61 -28.91
N PHE A 381 4.65 11.02 -27.65
CA PHE A 381 5.51 10.61 -26.55
C PHE A 381 5.47 9.08 -26.33
N ALA A 382 4.28 8.51 -26.38
CA ALA A 382 4.10 7.07 -26.22
C ALA A 382 4.83 6.29 -27.33
N GLU A 383 4.69 6.72 -28.60
CA GLU A 383 5.33 6.08 -29.74
C GLU A 383 6.86 6.19 -29.72
N GLU A 384 7.40 7.35 -29.34
CA GLU A 384 8.83 7.61 -29.40
C GLU A 384 9.62 7.07 -28.21
N LEU A 385 9.05 7.11 -26.99
CA LEU A 385 9.79 6.86 -25.76
C LEU A 385 9.34 5.63 -24.98
N VAL A 386 8.07 5.26 -25.08
CA VAL A 386 7.50 4.20 -24.23
C VAL A 386 7.33 2.90 -25.01
N ARG A 387 6.69 2.94 -26.17
CA ARG A 387 6.42 1.74 -26.98
C ARG A 387 7.68 0.95 -27.40
N PRO A 388 8.88 1.57 -27.62
CA PRO A 388 10.10 0.81 -27.90
C PRO A 388 10.66 0.01 -26.72
N MET A 389 10.12 0.16 -25.50
CA MET A 389 10.60 -0.55 -24.32
C MET A 389 10.31 -2.05 -24.45
N ARG A 390 11.28 -2.87 -24.03
CA ARG A 390 11.12 -4.33 -23.99
C ARG A 390 10.36 -4.75 -22.74
N ALA A 391 9.69 -5.89 -22.80
CA ALA A 391 9.06 -6.49 -21.61
C ALA A 391 10.08 -6.64 -20.46
N GLY A 392 9.67 -6.25 -19.25
CA GLY A 392 10.53 -6.20 -18.08
C GLY A 392 11.36 -4.91 -17.92
N GLN A 393 11.26 -3.96 -18.85
CA GLN A 393 11.93 -2.66 -18.73
C GLN A 393 11.04 -1.62 -18.02
N GLU A 394 11.71 -0.67 -17.39
CA GLU A 394 11.07 0.53 -16.85
C GLU A 394 11.74 1.80 -17.39
N ALA A 395 10.99 2.87 -17.48
CA ALA A 395 11.49 4.20 -17.80
C ALA A 395 10.93 5.22 -16.79
N THR A 396 11.80 6.12 -16.36
CA THR A 396 11.45 7.20 -15.43
C THR A 396 11.48 8.54 -16.16
N PHE A 397 10.38 9.29 -16.03
CA PHE A 397 10.22 10.63 -16.62
C PHE A 397 9.91 11.63 -15.51
N THR A 398 10.73 12.67 -15.35
CA THR A 398 10.41 13.75 -14.41
C THR A 398 9.26 14.61 -14.93
N ALA A 399 8.49 15.20 -14.03
CA ALA A 399 7.41 16.14 -14.40
C ALA A 399 7.95 17.32 -15.24
N GLU A 400 9.18 17.78 -14.95
CA GLU A 400 9.85 18.82 -15.71
C GLU A 400 10.17 18.37 -17.15
N PHE A 401 10.69 17.14 -17.32
CA PHE A 401 10.95 16.57 -18.64
C PHE A 401 9.66 16.48 -19.47
N VAL A 402 8.58 15.94 -18.87
CA VAL A 402 7.27 15.81 -19.54
C VAL A 402 6.71 17.19 -19.93
N ARG A 403 6.82 18.19 -19.03
CA ARG A 403 6.37 19.56 -19.30
C ARG A 403 7.16 20.20 -20.44
N ARG A 404 8.49 20.07 -20.42
CA ARG A 404 9.37 20.60 -21.49
C ARG A 404 9.09 19.92 -22.84
N TRP A 405 8.84 18.61 -22.81
CA TRP A 405 8.43 17.86 -24.00
C TRP A 405 7.12 18.40 -24.59
N TYR A 406 6.13 18.64 -23.74
CA TYR A 406 4.85 19.20 -24.14
C TYR A 406 5.00 20.61 -24.74
N GLU A 407 5.70 21.50 -24.05
CA GLU A 407 5.90 22.89 -24.49
C GLU A 407 6.61 22.97 -25.85
N ASN A 408 7.65 22.15 -26.04
CA ASN A 408 8.38 22.11 -27.30
C ASN A 408 7.50 21.67 -28.50
N ARG A 409 6.56 20.77 -28.26
CA ARG A 409 5.67 20.29 -29.32
C ARG A 409 4.42 21.12 -29.50
N ARG A 410 3.89 21.70 -28.44
CA ARG A 410 2.75 22.61 -28.49
C ARG A 410 3.01 23.80 -29.43
N GLN A 411 4.24 24.29 -29.50
CA GLN A 411 4.61 25.39 -30.43
C GLN A 411 4.35 25.02 -31.89
N ARG A 412 4.38 23.75 -32.26
CA ARG A 412 4.06 23.30 -33.64
C ARG A 412 2.57 23.40 -33.95
N PHE A 413 1.71 23.34 -32.94
CA PHE A 413 0.24 23.45 -33.10
C PHE A 413 -0.26 24.88 -32.98
N GLY A 414 0.52 25.83 -32.43
CA GLY A 414 0.18 27.25 -32.34
C GLY A 414 0.62 28.08 -33.54
N ALA A 415 1.41 27.51 -34.44
CA ALA A 415 1.87 28.20 -35.67
C ALA A 415 0.94 28.02 -36.87
N THR A 416 -0.18 27.31 -36.69
CA THR A 416 -1.16 27.00 -37.77
C THR A 416 -2.58 27.51 -37.44
N ALA A 417 -2.72 28.48 -36.50
CA ALA A 417 -3.99 29.16 -36.23
C ALA A 417 -3.94 30.63 -36.68
#